data_8d0dda3ffed17e0ea6f81dc689952eb0
#
_entry.id   8d0dda3ffed17e0ea6f81dc689952eb0
#
_cell.length_a   1.000
_cell.length_b   1.000
_cell.length_c   1.000
_cell.angle_alpha   90.00
_cell.angle_beta   90.00
_cell.angle_gamma   90.00
#
_symmetry.space_group_name_H-M   'P 1'
#
loop_
_entity.id
_entity.type
_entity.pdbx_description
1 polymer ?
#
loop_
_entity_poly.entity_id
_entity_poly.type
_entity_poly.pdbx_seq_one_letter_code
_entity_poly.pdbx_strand_id
1 'polypeptide(L)'
;SFGQVKFCAVGDILLDRGVRKTIETNGISYLFDEVQPYIQQHDLAFFNLECPITDAEGKAPLLKRFSFKGDVEAVPQLRKVGFNVASVANNHTIDWGREGFAETWNVLTQGGISPVGGGCNQREASKPVLIKKNGLTLAFFGSLSFLLEGLAYNDDQWWAAYADIDSLVKEIKAINNFVDYVIVSFHWGEENAPLPNYQQKGYAHKVID
;
A
#
# COMPACT_ATOMS: atom_id res chain seq x y z
N SER A 1 -23.99 19.01 11.01
CA SER A 1 -24.09 17.79 10.18
C SER A 1 -22.98 16.85 10.59
N PHE A 2 -23.29 15.61 10.86
CA PHE A 2 -22.26 14.58 11.06
C PHE A 2 -21.46 14.46 9.76
N GLY A 3 -20.12 14.48 9.86
CA GLY A 3 -19.27 14.28 8.71
C GLY A 3 -19.55 12.89 8.08
N GLN A 4 -19.57 12.84 6.76
CA GLN A 4 -19.68 11.57 6.01
C GLN A 4 -18.52 11.49 5.02
N VAL A 5 -17.86 10.34 4.95
CA VAL A 5 -16.80 10.02 3.99
C VAL A 5 -17.23 8.80 3.18
N LYS A 6 -17.31 8.95 1.87
CA LYS A 6 -17.44 7.82 0.94
C LYS A 6 -16.07 7.24 0.70
N PHE A 7 -15.86 6.00 1.11
CA PHE A 7 -14.59 5.30 0.98
C PHE A 7 -14.70 4.15 -0.01
N CYS A 8 -13.73 4.06 -0.92
CA CYS A 8 -13.56 2.96 -1.86
C CYS A 8 -12.21 2.28 -1.60
N ALA A 9 -12.20 0.97 -1.57
CA ALA A 9 -10.97 0.19 -1.55
C ALA A 9 -10.98 -0.81 -2.70
N VAL A 10 -9.87 -0.87 -3.43
CA VAL A 10 -9.61 -1.89 -4.45
C VAL A 10 -8.44 -2.77 -4.01
N GLY A 11 -8.18 -3.86 -4.74
CA GLY A 11 -7.08 -4.77 -4.46
C GLY A 11 -5.75 -4.29 -5.03
N ASP A 12 -4.99 -5.25 -5.59
CA ASP A 12 -3.63 -5.04 -6.06
C ASP A 12 -3.62 -4.30 -7.40
N ILE A 13 -2.80 -3.26 -7.47
CA ILE A 13 -2.42 -2.58 -8.72
C ILE A 13 -0.97 -2.95 -9.01
N LEU A 14 -0.78 -3.76 -10.05
CA LEU A 14 0.51 -4.20 -10.56
C LEU A 14 0.70 -3.65 -11.99
N LEU A 15 1.64 -2.72 -12.17
CA LEU A 15 1.85 -2.01 -13.44
C LEU A 15 2.97 -2.63 -14.31
N ASP A 16 3.15 -3.93 -14.18
CA ASP A 16 4.19 -4.68 -14.90
C ASP A 16 3.62 -5.90 -15.65
N ARG A 17 4.47 -6.73 -16.25
CA ARG A 17 4.13 -7.96 -16.99
C ARG A 17 3.16 -7.68 -18.15
N GLY A 18 2.04 -8.41 -18.21
CA GLY A 18 1.02 -8.23 -19.23
C GLY A 18 0.34 -6.86 -19.21
N VAL A 19 0.22 -6.27 -18.01
CA VAL A 19 -0.32 -4.91 -17.83
C VAL A 19 0.60 -3.87 -18.47
N ARG A 20 1.93 -3.99 -18.31
CA ARG A 20 2.90 -3.10 -18.98
C ARG A 20 2.72 -3.10 -20.50
N LYS A 21 2.54 -4.27 -21.13
CA LYS A 21 2.29 -4.35 -22.57
C LYS A 21 1.02 -3.62 -22.99
N THR A 22 -0.01 -3.68 -22.15
CA THR A 22 -1.27 -2.94 -22.39
C THR A 22 -1.06 -1.43 -22.27
N ILE A 23 -0.26 -1.00 -21.29
CA ILE A 23 0.12 0.41 -21.10
C ILE A 23 0.91 0.93 -22.31
N GLU A 24 1.90 0.18 -22.78
CA GLU A 24 2.72 0.53 -23.95
C GLU A 24 1.87 0.67 -25.24
N THR A 25 0.81 -0.12 -25.36
CA THR A 25 -0.03 -0.11 -26.55
C THR A 25 -1.14 0.95 -26.51
N ASN A 26 -1.77 1.13 -25.35
CA ASN A 26 -3.03 1.91 -25.23
C ASN A 26 -2.89 3.12 -24.29
N GLY A 27 -1.75 3.27 -23.61
CA GLY A 27 -1.57 4.24 -22.53
C GLY A 27 -2.15 3.75 -21.20
N ILE A 28 -1.63 4.31 -20.11
CA ILE A 28 -2.03 3.88 -18.76
C ILE A 28 -3.49 4.21 -18.41
N SER A 29 -4.06 5.27 -18.98
CA SER A 29 -5.47 5.62 -18.74
C SER A 29 -6.43 4.51 -19.14
N TYR A 30 -6.12 3.78 -20.20
CA TYR A 30 -6.92 2.64 -20.68
C TYR A 30 -7.22 1.59 -19.59
N LEU A 31 -6.31 1.38 -18.65
CA LEU A 31 -6.50 0.43 -17.56
C LEU A 31 -7.66 0.83 -16.63
N PHE A 32 -7.99 2.10 -16.60
CA PHE A 32 -8.91 2.67 -15.60
C PHE A 32 -10.17 3.29 -16.20
N ASP A 33 -10.29 3.37 -17.53
CA ASP A 33 -11.39 4.07 -18.20
C ASP A 33 -12.78 3.62 -17.71
N GLU A 34 -12.98 2.31 -17.52
CA GLU A 34 -14.24 1.75 -17.05
C GLU A 34 -14.50 1.94 -15.55
N VAL A 35 -13.44 1.98 -14.73
CA VAL A 35 -13.57 2.03 -13.27
C VAL A 35 -13.43 3.46 -12.71
N GLN A 36 -12.79 4.36 -13.43
CA GLN A 36 -12.57 5.74 -13.02
C GLN A 36 -13.88 6.45 -12.61
N PRO A 37 -15.01 6.35 -13.35
CA PRO A 37 -16.25 7.02 -12.96
C PRO A 37 -16.78 6.55 -11.59
N TYR A 38 -16.53 5.29 -11.22
CA TYR A 38 -16.92 4.75 -9.92
C TYR A 38 -15.99 5.24 -8.81
N ILE A 39 -14.68 5.22 -9.05
CA ILE A 39 -13.68 5.65 -8.06
C ILE A 39 -13.87 7.13 -7.73
N GLN A 40 -14.09 7.99 -8.73
CA GLN A 40 -14.25 9.44 -8.58
C GLN A 40 -15.52 9.86 -7.81
N GLN A 41 -16.46 8.96 -7.58
CA GLN A 41 -17.63 9.21 -6.74
C GLN A 41 -17.33 9.12 -5.23
N HIS A 42 -16.10 8.73 -4.87
CA HIS A 42 -15.68 8.56 -3.49
C HIS A 42 -14.75 9.69 -3.03
N ASP A 43 -14.82 10.00 -1.75
CA ASP A 43 -13.98 11.02 -1.12
C ASP A 43 -12.55 10.54 -0.91
N LEU A 44 -12.40 9.23 -0.63
CA LEU A 44 -11.14 8.52 -0.46
C LEU A 44 -11.16 7.20 -1.23
N ALA A 45 -10.12 6.95 -2.00
CA ALA A 45 -9.92 5.70 -2.73
C ALA A 45 -8.54 5.12 -2.42
N PHE A 46 -8.55 3.87 -1.95
CA PHE A 46 -7.41 3.10 -1.50
C PHE A 46 -7.08 1.95 -2.45
N PHE A 47 -5.80 1.61 -2.60
CA PHE A 47 -5.31 0.44 -3.31
C PHE A 47 -4.03 -0.13 -2.67
N ASN A 48 -3.68 -1.38 -2.98
CA ASN A 48 -2.35 -1.92 -2.73
C ASN A 48 -1.49 -1.73 -3.98
N LEU A 49 -0.35 -1.03 -3.85
CA LEU A 49 0.60 -0.85 -4.95
C LEU A 49 1.62 -2.01 -4.91
N GLU A 50 1.38 -3.04 -5.72
CA GLU A 50 2.15 -4.28 -5.69
C GLU A 50 3.37 -4.28 -6.63
N CYS A 51 3.92 -3.11 -6.88
CA CYS A 51 5.22 -2.92 -7.52
C CYS A 51 5.82 -1.57 -7.08
N PRO A 52 7.14 -1.44 -6.96
CA PRO A 52 7.75 -0.13 -6.82
C PRO A 52 7.50 0.71 -8.07
N ILE A 53 7.30 2.01 -7.88
CA ILE A 53 7.27 3.01 -8.96
C ILE A 53 8.59 3.75 -8.90
N THR A 54 9.49 3.47 -9.82
CA THR A 54 10.87 3.97 -9.76
C THR A 54 11.53 3.94 -11.12
N ASP A 55 12.42 4.90 -11.35
CA ASP A 55 13.37 4.89 -12.47
C ASP A 55 14.75 4.37 -12.03
N ALA A 56 14.92 4.04 -10.74
CA ALA A 56 16.16 3.55 -10.20
C ALA A 56 16.64 2.27 -10.91
N GLU A 57 17.92 2.24 -11.28
CA GLU A 57 18.61 1.06 -11.84
C GLU A 57 19.06 0.09 -10.73
N GLY A 58 18.28 -0.04 -9.66
CA GLY A 58 18.56 -0.92 -8.55
C GLY A 58 18.56 -2.39 -8.95
N LYS A 59 19.33 -3.20 -8.24
CA LYS A 59 19.31 -4.66 -8.42
C LYS A 59 18.20 -5.24 -7.56
N ALA A 60 17.34 -6.04 -8.16
CA ALA A 60 16.41 -6.87 -7.43
C ALA A 60 17.15 -7.86 -6.50
N PRO A 61 16.56 -8.29 -5.38
CA PRO A 61 17.13 -9.32 -4.51
C PRO A 61 17.50 -10.58 -5.29
N LEU A 62 18.72 -11.10 -5.08
CA LEU A 62 19.30 -12.19 -5.87
C LEU A 62 18.50 -13.49 -5.87
N LEU A 63 17.66 -13.71 -4.86
CA LEU A 63 16.88 -14.95 -4.68
C LEU A 63 15.41 -14.80 -5.06
N LYS A 64 14.99 -13.67 -5.59
CA LYS A 64 13.58 -13.41 -5.91
C LYS A 64 13.23 -13.91 -7.31
N ARG A 65 12.20 -14.75 -7.40
CA ARG A 65 11.76 -15.34 -8.67
C ARG A 65 11.11 -14.31 -9.60
N PHE A 66 10.41 -13.34 -9.02
CA PHE A 66 9.72 -12.29 -9.75
C PHE A 66 10.08 -10.92 -9.16
N SER A 67 10.39 -9.98 -10.01
CA SER A 67 10.63 -8.58 -9.67
C SER A 67 9.80 -7.71 -10.60
N PHE A 68 9.08 -6.76 -10.05
CA PHE A 68 8.18 -5.87 -10.77
C PHE A 68 8.61 -4.42 -10.65
N LYS A 69 8.20 -3.60 -11.64
CA LYS A 69 8.44 -2.15 -11.65
C LYS A 69 7.33 -1.44 -12.40
N GLY A 70 6.81 -0.35 -11.83
CA GLY A 70 6.00 0.65 -12.51
C GLY A 70 6.83 1.88 -12.86
N ASP A 71 6.41 2.63 -13.87
CA ASP A 71 7.05 3.86 -14.28
C ASP A 71 6.52 5.05 -13.48
N VAL A 72 7.36 6.08 -13.24
CA VAL A 72 6.99 7.24 -12.39
C VAL A 72 5.82 8.04 -12.96
N GLU A 73 5.64 8.04 -14.27
CA GLU A 73 4.52 8.67 -14.98
C GLU A 73 3.16 8.05 -14.64
N ALA A 74 3.14 6.88 -14.00
CA ALA A 74 1.91 6.25 -13.55
C ALA A 74 1.23 7.05 -12.43
N VAL A 75 1.99 7.71 -11.55
CA VAL A 75 1.45 8.38 -10.36
C VAL A 75 0.45 9.49 -10.70
N PRO A 76 0.72 10.43 -11.62
CA PRO A 76 -0.27 11.41 -12.05
C PRO A 76 -1.56 10.78 -12.59
N GLN A 77 -1.47 9.65 -13.27
CA GLN A 77 -2.65 8.96 -13.80
C GLN A 77 -3.46 8.27 -12.69
N LEU A 78 -2.81 7.58 -11.76
CA LEU A 78 -3.46 7.01 -10.58
C LEU A 78 -4.18 8.11 -9.77
N ARG A 79 -3.53 9.27 -9.61
CA ARG A 79 -4.14 10.41 -8.93
C ARG A 79 -5.35 10.97 -9.70
N LYS A 80 -5.28 11.07 -11.02
CA LYS A 80 -6.37 11.51 -11.92
C LYS A 80 -7.57 10.55 -11.85
N VAL A 81 -7.34 9.24 -11.75
CA VAL A 81 -8.39 8.22 -11.57
C VAL A 81 -9.16 8.46 -10.26
N GLY A 82 -8.54 9.04 -9.25
CA GLY A 82 -9.15 9.35 -7.95
C GLY A 82 -8.49 8.67 -6.76
N PHE A 83 -7.46 7.85 -6.99
CA PHE A 83 -6.69 7.22 -5.91
C PHE A 83 -5.92 8.26 -5.10
N ASN A 84 -5.93 8.10 -3.77
CA ASN A 84 -5.29 9.03 -2.85
C ASN A 84 -4.63 8.37 -1.65
N VAL A 85 -4.79 7.05 -1.48
CA VAL A 85 -4.10 6.26 -0.46
C VAL A 85 -3.58 4.97 -1.10
N ALA A 86 -2.30 4.66 -0.91
CA ALA A 86 -1.65 3.47 -1.44
C ALA A 86 -0.98 2.67 -0.32
N SER A 87 -1.38 1.41 -0.10
CA SER A 87 -0.54 0.50 0.69
C SER A 87 0.71 0.16 -0.10
N VAL A 88 1.87 0.26 0.55
CA VAL A 88 3.15 -0.21 0.05
C VAL A 88 3.70 -1.36 0.90
N ALA A 89 2.89 -1.89 1.83
CA ALA A 89 3.23 -3.03 2.68
C ALA A 89 2.92 -4.35 1.96
N ASN A 90 3.77 -4.73 1.01
CA ASN A 90 3.65 -5.99 0.26
C ASN A 90 5.03 -6.59 -0.06
N ASN A 91 5.04 -7.82 -0.58
CA ASN A 91 6.29 -8.55 -0.87
C ASN A 91 7.06 -8.01 -2.07
N HIS A 92 6.46 -7.13 -2.89
CA HIS A 92 7.11 -6.54 -4.06
C HIS A 92 7.67 -5.13 -3.82
N THR A 93 7.38 -4.53 -2.68
CA THR A 93 7.77 -3.15 -2.31
C THR A 93 9.24 -2.84 -2.56
N ILE A 94 10.14 -3.82 -2.34
CA ILE A 94 11.59 -3.64 -2.45
C ILE A 94 12.21 -4.41 -3.63
N ASP A 95 11.44 -4.76 -4.64
CA ASP A 95 11.94 -5.48 -5.82
C ASP A 95 13.12 -4.76 -6.51
N TRP A 96 13.15 -3.43 -6.41
CA TRP A 96 14.22 -2.56 -6.92
C TRP A 96 15.07 -1.97 -5.79
N GLY A 97 15.19 -2.72 -4.71
CA GLY A 97 15.99 -2.33 -3.56
C GLY A 97 15.35 -1.19 -2.74
N ARG A 98 16.08 -0.76 -1.74
CA ARG A 98 15.64 0.30 -0.82
C ARG A 98 15.59 1.67 -1.47
N GLU A 99 16.45 1.92 -2.42
CA GLU A 99 16.46 3.16 -3.21
C GLU A 99 15.21 3.26 -4.07
N GLY A 100 14.83 2.19 -4.77
CA GLY A 100 13.58 2.13 -5.53
C GLY A 100 12.35 2.29 -4.63
N PHE A 101 12.37 1.75 -3.41
CA PHE A 101 11.30 1.97 -2.45
C PHE A 101 11.23 3.42 -1.95
N ALA A 102 12.37 4.03 -1.61
CA ALA A 102 12.43 5.42 -1.19
C ALA A 102 11.93 6.36 -2.31
N GLU A 103 12.28 6.07 -3.56
CA GLU A 103 11.76 6.81 -4.71
C GLU A 103 10.25 6.61 -4.84
N THR A 104 9.75 5.38 -4.77
CA THR A 104 8.30 5.08 -4.78
C THR A 104 7.56 5.91 -3.75
N TRP A 105 8.05 5.95 -2.52
CA TRP A 105 7.48 6.76 -1.44
C TRP A 105 7.43 8.24 -1.80
N ASN A 106 8.52 8.77 -2.32
CA ASN A 106 8.65 10.18 -2.68
C ASN A 106 7.73 10.56 -3.84
N VAL A 107 7.69 9.77 -4.92
CA VAL A 107 6.86 10.09 -6.09
C VAL A 107 5.37 9.97 -5.78
N LEU A 108 4.94 9.01 -4.95
CA LEU A 108 3.57 8.92 -4.46
C LEU A 108 3.20 10.17 -3.65
N THR A 109 4.04 10.55 -2.68
CA THR A 109 3.80 11.71 -1.81
C THR A 109 3.73 13.00 -2.63
N GLN A 110 4.66 13.23 -3.55
CA GLN A 110 4.67 14.39 -4.43
C GLN A 110 3.47 14.41 -5.39
N GLY A 111 3.03 13.24 -5.82
CA GLY A 111 1.85 13.06 -6.67
C GLY A 111 0.51 13.18 -5.92
N GLY A 112 0.52 13.44 -4.60
CA GLY A 112 -0.69 13.60 -3.79
C GLY A 112 -1.39 12.28 -3.46
N ILE A 113 -0.66 11.16 -3.49
CA ILE A 113 -1.11 9.86 -2.99
C ILE A 113 -0.36 9.59 -1.68
N SER A 114 -1.08 9.31 -0.61
CA SER A 114 -0.51 9.02 0.70
C SER A 114 -0.05 7.56 0.78
N PRO A 115 1.26 7.27 0.82
CA PRO A 115 1.73 5.89 1.00
C PRO A 115 1.55 5.45 2.46
N VAL A 116 1.16 4.19 2.66
CA VAL A 116 0.86 3.58 3.96
C VAL A 116 1.61 2.26 4.11
N GLY A 117 2.11 1.98 5.30
CA GLY A 117 2.76 0.71 5.61
C GLY A 117 4.20 0.62 5.10
N GLY A 118 4.88 1.76 5.05
CA GLY A 118 6.28 1.88 4.75
C GLY A 118 6.93 3.05 5.44
N GLY A 119 8.26 3.11 5.46
CA GLY A 119 9.00 4.20 6.09
C GLY A 119 10.49 4.01 6.02
N CYS A 120 11.25 5.03 6.47
CA CYS A 120 12.72 5.01 6.49
C CYS A 120 13.32 4.06 7.54
N ASN A 121 12.49 3.46 8.36
CA ASN A 121 12.81 2.37 9.29
C ASN A 121 11.52 1.65 9.69
N GLN A 122 11.63 0.51 10.41
CA GLN A 122 10.47 -0.29 10.83
C GLN A 122 9.50 0.51 11.72
N ARG A 123 10.02 1.35 12.60
CA ARG A 123 9.19 2.17 13.49
C ARG A 123 8.32 3.17 12.71
N GLU A 124 8.88 3.83 11.71
CA GLU A 124 8.13 4.74 10.84
C GLU A 124 7.13 3.97 9.98
N ALA A 125 7.53 2.82 9.42
CA ALA A 125 6.68 1.98 8.59
C ALA A 125 5.41 1.50 9.32
N SER A 126 5.51 1.26 10.64
CA SER A 126 4.40 0.78 11.47
C SER A 126 3.43 1.87 11.94
N LYS A 127 3.76 3.16 11.71
CA LYS A 127 2.88 4.27 12.10
C LYS A 127 1.68 4.41 11.15
N PRO A 128 0.53 4.87 11.68
CA PRO A 128 -0.60 5.19 10.83
C PRO A 128 -0.37 6.45 10.00
N VAL A 129 -0.97 6.48 8.84
CA VAL A 129 -1.17 7.71 8.07
C VAL A 129 -2.53 8.28 8.41
N LEU A 130 -2.57 9.53 8.91
CA LEU A 130 -3.80 10.21 9.30
C LEU A 130 -4.32 11.08 8.16
N ILE A 131 -5.56 10.84 7.76
CA ILE A 131 -6.22 11.62 6.70
C ILE A 131 -7.47 12.28 7.28
N LYS A 132 -7.53 13.62 7.16
CA LYS A 132 -8.73 14.38 7.50
C LYS A 132 -9.56 14.62 6.26
N LYS A 133 -10.83 14.23 6.32
CA LYS A 133 -11.78 14.40 5.21
C LYS A 133 -13.18 14.65 5.76
N ASN A 134 -13.85 15.70 5.26
CA ASN A 134 -15.23 16.07 5.62
C ASN A 134 -15.48 16.14 7.14
N GLY A 135 -14.49 16.61 7.90
CA GLY A 135 -14.59 16.73 9.36
C GLY A 135 -14.27 15.44 10.14
N LEU A 136 -13.99 14.35 9.46
CA LEU A 136 -13.57 13.08 10.07
C LEU A 136 -12.06 12.87 9.92
N THR A 137 -11.45 12.20 10.90
CA THR A 137 -10.06 11.76 10.88
C THR A 137 -10.01 10.24 10.74
N LEU A 138 -9.36 9.75 9.70
CA LEU A 138 -9.19 8.34 9.41
C LEU A 138 -7.70 7.97 9.58
N ALA A 139 -7.41 6.89 10.28
CA ALA A 139 -6.07 6.35 10.43
C ALA A 139 -5.91 5.10 9.56
N PHE A 140 -4.92 5.12 8.69
CA PHE A 140 -4.61 4.00 7.80
C PHE A 140 -3.33 3.30 8.25
N PHE A 141 -3.39 1.98 8.40
CA PHE A 141 -2.25 1.10 8.62
C PHE A 141 -2.10 0.17 7.42
N GLY A 142 -0.88 -0.02 6.95
CA GLY A 142 -0.52 -1.10 6.03
C GLY A 142 0.39 -2.09 6.75
N SER A 143 0.23 -3.38 6.49
CA SER A 143 1.04 -4.41 7.15
C SER A 143 1.23 -5.64 6.28
N LEU A 144 2.46 -6.16 6.25
CA LEU A 144 2.86 -7.35 5.53
C LEU A 144 3.04 -8.51 6.52
N SER A 145 2.40 -9.66 6.32
CA SER A 145 2.40 -10.76 7.29
C SER A 145 3.49 -11.83 7.07
N PHE A 146 4.40 -11.62 6.13
CA PHE A 146 5.54 -12.52 5.89
C PHE A 146 6.82 -11.72 5.62
N LEU A 147 7.98 -12.37 5.81
CA LEU A 147 9.28 -11.74 5.62
C LEU A 147 9.55 -11.49 4.14
N LEU A 148 10.19 -10.35 3.85
CA LEU A 148 10.63 -10.02 2.51
C LEU A 148 11.77 -10.94 2.07
N GLU A 149 11.64 -11.52 0.87
CA GLU A 149 12.63 -12.44 0.34
C GLU A 149 13.95 -11.72 -0.02
N GLY A 150 15.06 -12.36 0.30
CA GLY A 150 16.39 -11.95 -0.16
C GLY A 150 17.02 -10.77 0.59
N LEU A 151 16.41 -10.27 1.66
CA LEU A 151 16.95 -9.15 2.43
C LEU A 151 16.99 -9.44 3.94
N ALA A 152 18.11 -9.05 4.56
CA ALA A 152 18.19 -9.04 6.02
C ALA A 152 17.40 -7.85 6.58
N TYR A 153 16.58 -8.11 7.59
CA TYR A 153 15.91 -7.07 8.36
C TYR A 153 16.96 -6.22 9.10
N ASN A 154 16.86 -4.90 8.91
CA ASN A 154 17.68 -3.93 9.61
C ASN A 154 16.80 -2.71 9.92
N ASP A 155 16.70 -2.35 11.20
CA ASP A 155 15.77 -1.33 11.71
C ASP A 155 16.03 0.08 11.20
N ASP A 156 17.25 0.38 10.73
CA ASP A 156 17.66 1.72 10.31
C ASP A 156 17.58 1.97 8.80
N GLN A 157 16.72 1.26 8.09
CA GLN A 157 16.63 1.38 6.63
C GLN A 157 15.17 1.37 6.16
N TRP A 158 14.91 1.86 4.95
CA TRP A 158 13.58 1.81 4.32
C TRP A 158 12.98 0.41 4.31
N TRP A 159 11.75 0.31 4.81
CA TRP A 159 11.02 -0.95 4.98
C TRP A 159 9.52 -0.83 4.75
N ALA A 160 8.94 -1.96 4.29
CA ALA A 160 7.53 -2.23 4.49
C ALA A 160 7.25 -2.61 5.95
N ALA A 161 6.10 -2.21 6.47
CA ALA A 161 5.67 -2.57 7.81
C ALA A 161 5.40 -4.08 7.90
N TYR A 162 6.25 -4.78 8.64
CA TYR A 162 6.02 -6.18 8.97
C TYR A 162 4.99 -6.31 10.10
N ALA A 163 4.06 -7.25 9.96
CA ALA A 163 2.99 -7.48 10.92
C ALA A 163 3.48 -8.17 12.19
N ASP A 164 4.05 -7.41 13.12
CA ASP A 164 3.98 -7.75 14.54
C ASP A 164 2.59 -7.37 15.02
N ILE A 165 1.68 -8.34 15.10
CA ILE A 165 0.27 -8.10 15.39
C ILE A 165 0.06 -7.45 16.76
N ASP A 166 0.87 -7.79 17.75
CA ASP A 166 0.71 -7.25 19.11
C ASP A 166 1.18 -5.78 19.17
N SER A 167 2.24 -5.45 18.45
CA SER A 167 2.66 -4.04 18.24
C SER A 167 1.64 -3.24 17.45
N LEU A 168 1.06 -3.79 16.39
CA LEU A 168 0.03 -3.13 15.60
C LEU A 168 -1.21 -2.83 16.46
N VAL A 169 -1.70 -3.79 17.24
CA VAL A 169 -2.83 -3.60 18.17
C VAL A 169 -2.51 -2.52 19.20
N LYS A 170 -1.28 -2.47 19.72
CA LYS A 170 -0.84 -1.41 20.64
C LYS A 170 -0.90 -0.03 19.99
N GLU A 171 -0.42 0.11 18.75
CA GLU A 171 -0.48 1.37 18.00
C GLU A 171 -1.94 1.78 17.73
N ILE A 172 -2.80 0.84 17.33
CA ILE A 172 -4.23 1.09 17.13
C ILE A 172 -4.89 1.60 18.41
N LYS A 173 -4.66 0.93 19.55
CA LYS A 173 -5.20 1.33 20.85
C LYS A 173 -4.72 2.71 21.30
N ALA A 174 -3.47 3.06 20.97
CA ALA A 174 -2.90 4.36 21.31
C ALA A 174 -3.58 5.53 20.60
N ILE A 175 -4.09 5.32 19.38
CA ILE A 175 -4.69 6.39 18.58
C ILE A 175 -6.22 6.33 18.51
N ASN A 176 -6.86 5.23 18.88
CA ASN A 176 -8.30 4.98 18.67
C ASN A 176 -9.19 6.09 19.24
N ASN A 177 -8.79 6.72 20.35
CA ASN A 177 -9.55 7.83 20.96
C ASN A 177 -9.35 9.19 20.26
N PHE A 178 -8.45 9.28 19.28
CA PHE A 178 -8.08 10.53 18.59
C PHE A 178 -8.50 10.54 17.11
N VAL A 179 -9.09 9.43 16.64
CA VAL A 179 -9.54 9.25 15.25
C VAL A 179 -10.97 8.72 15.21
N ASP A 180 -11.67 8.98 14.12
CA ASP A 180 -13.06 8.52 13.96
C ASP A 180 -13.10 7.08 13.43
N TYR A 181 -12.13 6.71 12.58
CA TYR A 181 -12.03 5.38 11.98
C TYR A 181 -10.59 4.91 11.89
N VAL A 182 -10.39 3.61 12.08
CA VAL A 182 -9.13 2.90 11.81
C VAL A 182 -9.35 1.95 10.65
N ILE A 183 -8.48 2.02 9.65
CA ILE A 183 -8.46 1.13 8.48
C ILE A 183 -7.13 0.39 8.48
N VAL A 184 -7.17 -0.93 8.48
CA VAL A 184 -5.98 -1.78 8.43
C VAL A 184 -5.97 -2.57 7.12
N SER A 185 -4.93 -2.41 6.33
CA SER A 185 -4.67 -3.20 5.14
C SER A 185 -3.61 -4.23 5.42
N PHE A 186 -3.94 -5.51 5.25
CA PHE A 186 -2.98 -6.60 5.33
C PHE A 186 -2.67 -7.16 3.95
N HIS A 187 -1.38 -7.29 3.64
CA HIS A 187 -0.90 -8.13 2.55
C HIS A 187 -0.45 -9.47 3.15
N TRP A 188 -1.27 -10.50 2.98
CA TRP A 188 -1.16 -11.75 3.74
C TRP A 188 -1.73 -12.95 3.01
N GLY A 189 -1.49 -14.14 3.61
CA GLY A 189 -2.10 -15.37 3.18
C GLY A 189 -1.23 -16.18 2.24
N GLU A 190 -1.81 -17.21 1.69
CA GLU A 190 -1.19 -18.14 0.74
C GLU A 190 -1.79 -17.92 -0.64
N GLU A 191 -0.92 -17.76 -1.64
CA GLU A 191 -1.33 -17.51 -3.02
C GLU A 191 -2.22 -18.67 -3.54
N ASN A 192 -3.30 -18.33 -4.23
CA ASN A 192 -4.31 -19.26 -4.74
C ASN A 192 -5.12 -20.04 -3.67
N ALA A 193 -4.95 -19.75 -2.37
CA ALA A 193 -5.80 -20.34 -1.35
C ALA A 193 -7.21 -19.72 -1.40
N PRO A 194 -8.29 -20.52 -1.56
CA PRO A 194 -9.65 -19.98 -1.70
C PRO A 194 -10.27 -19.53 -0.37
N LEU A 195 -9.67 -19.87 0.75
CA LEU A 195 -10.17 -19.57 2.09
C LEU A 195 -9.06 -19.00 2.99
N PRO A 196 -9.41 -18.08 3.92
CA PRO A 196 -8.45 -17.56 4.87
C PRO A 196 -7.98 -18.64 5.84
N ASN A 197 -6.69 -18.64 6.15
CA ASN A 197 -6.09 -19.50 7.16
C ASN A 197 -6.35 -19.01 8.60
N TYR A 198 -5.92 -19.79 9.60
CA TYR A 198 -6.10 -19.44 11.02
C TYR A 198 -5.37 -18.17 11.43
N GLN A 199 -4.20 -17.89 10.86
CA GLN A 199 -3.44 -16.68 11.16
C GLN A 199 -4.19 -15.43 10.68
N GLN A 200 -4.70 -15.45 9.45
CA GLN A 200 -5.49 -14.35 8.90
C GLN A 200 -6.72 -14.05 9.76
N LYS A 201 -7.47 -15.09 10.14
CA LYS A 201 -8.64 -14.94 11.02
C LYS A 201 -8.24 -14.39 12.40
N GLY A 202 -7.19 -14.95 13.01
CA GLY A 202 -6.69 -14.50 14.31
C GLY A 202 -6.22 -13.05 14.31
N TYR A 203 -5.52 -12.61 13.25
CA TYR A 203 -5.07 -11.22 13.10
C TYR A 203 -6.25 -10.27 12.91
N ALA A 204 -7.22 -10.63 12.05
CA ALA A 204 -8.42 -9.84 11.85
C ALA A 204 -9.19 -9.62 13.16
N HIS A 205 -9.44 -10.68 13.95
CA HIS A 205 -10.08 -10.56 15.26
C HIS A 205 -9.30 -9.67 16.21
N LYS A 206 -7.98 -9.84 16.31
CA LYS A 206 -7.15 -9.03 17.22
C LYS A 206 -7.19 -7.52 16.92
N VAL A 207 -7.35 -7.11 15.66
CA VAL A 207 -7.37 -5.68 15.30
C VAL A 207 -8.79 -5.08 15.35
N ILE A 208 -9.85 -5.91 15.31
CA ILE A 208 -11.25 -5.47 15.36
C ILE A 208 -11.75 -5.42 16.80
N ASP A 209 -11.39 -6.41 17.63
CA ASP A 209 -11.82 -6.57 19.02
C ASP A 209 -11.02 -5.68 19.99
#